data_29ce5cb10c528376b73ba30c9727f0d5
#
_entry.id   29ce5cb10c528376b73ba30c9727f0d5
#
_cell.length_a   1.000
_cell.length_b   1.000
_cell.length_c   1.000
_cell.angle_alpha   90.00
_cell.angle_beta   90.00
_cell.angle_gamma   90.00
#
_symmetry.space_group_name_H-M   'P 1'
#
loop_
_entity.id
_entity.type
_entity.pdbx_description
1 polymer ?
#
loop_
_entity_poly.entity_id
_entity_poly.type
_entity_poly.pdbx_seq_one_letter_code
_entity_poly.pdbx_strand_id
1 'polypeptide(L)'
;LLQLAANAESCSSSRTARAICAAYTGPIRSEYLSNAVDIPESGVEVYIESTRVCVGTRELMILKGVDIPDADLSDGYVVYVSVGEQYAGKILLQEVVQSDVKPALKELRALGVHTITLFSNASNDSVSENAKELQADHLHCKCSSEEKERLLTQQVEKLDDGELLLYYDRRCTAHPEHSGADLDVCVIPEESEERFDADALLTSQDPYLLPEAIETAGWVEGICREHLVIGAAVKVLLLVMAELGYCTLWFAAVLDGAAVLGTLLMAIRAFGFDKQHHRVRDYLPKIKSE
;
A
#
# COMPACT_ATOMS: atom_id res chain seq x y z
N LEU A 1 6.54 0.55 -32.64
CA LEU A 1 6.71 -0.42 -31.58
C LEU A 1 5.70 -0.20 -30.45
N LEU A 2 5.68 1.00 -29.84
CA LEU A 2 4.81 1.33 -28.69
C LEU A 2 3.31 1.12 -29.02
N GLN A 3 2.85 1.46 -30.22
CA GLN A 3 1.47 1.22 -30.66
C GLN A 3 1.10 -0.27 -30.66
N LEU A 4 1.99 -1.12 -31.18
CA LEU A 4 1.77 -2.58 -31.21
C LEU A 4 1.70 -3.12 -29.78
N ALA A 5 2.64 -2.71 -28.92
CA ALA A 5 2.68 -3.11 -27.53
C ALA A 5 1.42 -2.63 -26.77
N ALA A 6 1.00 -1.37 -26.92
CA ALA A 6 -0.19 -0.83 -26.27
C ALA A 6 -1.49 -1.54 -26.73
N ASN A 7 -1.63 -1.84 -28.01
CA ASN A 7 -2.76 -2.63 -28.50
C ASN A 7 -2.74 -4.05 -27.91
N ALA A 8 -1.58 -4.73 -27.91
CA ALA A 8 -1.46 -6.07 -27.34
C ALA A 8 -1.75 -6.10 -25.84
N GLU A 9 -1.17 -5.17 -25.09
CA GLU A 9 -1.31 -5.08 -23.64
C GLU A 9 -2.69 -4.56 -23.18
N SER A 10 -3.51 -4.06 -24.09
CA SER A 10 -4.87 -3.59 -23.74
C SER A 10 -5.80 -4.68 -23.21
N CYS A 11 -5.46 -5.95 -23.40
CA CYS A 11 -6.19 -7.10 -22.87
C CYS A 11 -5.66 -7.60 -21.52
N SER A 12 -4.56 -7.01 -20.99
CA SER A 12 -3.99 -7.35 -19.69
C SER A 12 -4.26 -6.25 -18.67
N SER A 13 -4.46 -6.63 -17.41
CA SER A 13 -4.59 -5.71 -16.28
C SER A 13 -3.28 -5.48 -15.50
N SER A 14 -2.15 -6.01 -16.02
CA SER A 14 -0.85 -5.90 -15.38
C SER A 14 -0.39 -4.44 -15.22
N ARG A 15 0.53 -4.18 -14.28
CA ARG A 15 1.13 -2.82 -14.14
C ARG A 15 1.89 -2.40 -15.39
N THR A 16 2.59 -3.35 -15.99
CA THR A 16 3.34 -3.18 -17.23
C THR A 16 2.40 -2.76 -18.36
N ALA A 17 1.29 -3.47 -18.52
CA ALA A 17 0.23 -3.15 -19.49
C ALA A 17 -0.30 -1.73 -19.32
N ARG A 18 -0.66 -1.35 -18.09
CA ARG A 18 -1.15 0.00 -17.79
C ARG A 18 -0.13 1.08 -18.11
N ALA A 19 1.15 0.84 -17.80
CA ALA A 19 2.23 1.79 -18.09
C ALA A 19 2.43 1.97 -19.60
N ILE A 20 2.44 0.87 -20.36
CA ILE A 20 2.59 0.89 -21.81
C ILE A 20 1.39 1.57 -22.48
N CYS A 21 0.16 1.21 -22.05
CA CYS A 21 -1.05 1.85 -22.57
C CYS A 21 -1.12 3.35 -22.25
N ALA A 22 -0.71 3.76 -21.04
CA ALA A 22 -0.67 5.17 -20.65
C ALA A 22 0.39 5.99 -21.42
N ALA A 23 1.51 5.36 -21.78
CA ALA A 23 2.56 6.01 -22.57
C ALA A 23 2.17 6.20 -24.05
N TYR A 24 1.17 5.45 -24.53
CA TYR A 24 0.70 5.57 -25.90
C TYR A 24 -0.47 6.55 -25.99
N THR A 25 -0.26 7.68 -26.67
CA THR A 25 -1.26 8.75 -26.82
C THR A 25 -2.26 8.56 -27.97
N GLY A 26 -2.06 7.52 -28.78
CA GLY A 26 -2.94 7.23 -29.91
C GLY A 26 -4.16 6.37 -29.54
N PRO A 27 -5.08 6.13 -30.47
CA PRO A 27 -6.24 5.28 -30.22
C PRO A 27 -5.81 3.81 -30.08
N ILE A 28 -6.19 3.19 -28.98
CA ILE A 28 -6.04 1.74 -28.77
C ILE A 28 -7.18 1.05 -29.51
N ARG A 29 -6.84 0.13 -30.43
CA ARG A 29 -7.78 -0.56 -31.30
C ARG A 29 -7.94 -2.02 -30.88
N SER A 30 -8.66 -2.25 -29.81
CA SER A 30 -8.94 -3.60 -29.28
C SER A 30 -9.82 -4.44 -30.23
N GLU A 31 -10.55 -3.81 -31.13
CA GLU A 31 -11.42 -4.48 -32.11
C GLU A 31 -10.68 -5.36 -33.14
N TYR A 32 -9.39 -5.13 -33.35
CA TYR A 32 -8.56 -5.94 -34.27
C TYR A 32 -7.81 -7.07 -33.54
N LEU A 33 -8.00 -7.21 -32.23
CA LEU A 33 -7.36 -8.26 -31.44
C LEU A 33 -8.19 -9.54 -31.51
N SER A 34 -7.51 -10.65 -31.70
CA SER A 34 -8.09 -11.99 -31.63
C SER A 34 -7.17 -12.93 -30.87
N ASN A 35 -7.75 -13.96 -30.24
CA ASN A 35 -7.00 -14.98 -29.48
C ASN A 35 -6.00 -14.39 -28.47
N ALA A 36 -6.43 -13.37 -27.72
CA ALA A 36 -5.60 -12.78 -26.67
C ALA A 36 -5.44 -13.76 -25.51
N VAL A 37 -4.18 -14.04 -25.15
CA VAL A 37 -3.81 -14.88 -24.02
C VAL A 37 -2.88 -14.08 -23.11
N ASP A 38 -3.34 -13.81 -21.91
CA ASP A 38 -2.49 -13.25 -20.84
C ASP A 38 -1.77 -14.39 -20.13
N ILE A 39 -0.42 -14.35 -20.16
CA ILE A 39 0.43 -15.36 -19.54
C ILE A 39 0.99 -14.72 -18.25
N PRO A 40 0.49 -15.14 -17.07
CA PRO A 40 0.88 -14.54 -15.80
C PRO A 40 2.40 -14.44 -15.67
N GLU A 41 2.89 -13.27 -15.19
CA GLU A 41 4.29 -12.93 -14.96
C GLU A 41 5.20 -12.92 -16.21
N SER A 42 4.71 -13.35 -17.37
CA SER A 42 5.50 -13.47 -18.59
C SER A 42 5.13 -12.45 -19.66
N GLY A 43 3.86 -12.13 -19.82
CA GLY A 43 3.38 -11.16 -20.81
C GLY A 43 2.15 -11.62 -21.58
N VAL A 44 1.92 -11.03 -22.74
CA VAL A 44 0.71 -11.22 -23.55
C VAL A 44 1.04 -11.73 -24.95
N GLU A 45 0.24 -12.67 -25.43
CA GLU A 45 0.20 -13.13 -26.81
C GLU A 45 -1.15 -12.76 -27.41
N VAL A 46 -1.15 -12.04 -28.51
CA VAL A 46 -2.36 -11.68 -29.25
C VAL A 46 -2.15 -11.82 -30.77
N TYR A 47 -3.26 -11.93 -31.50
CA TYR A 47 -3.23 -11.84 -32.96
C TYR A 47 -3.85 -10.51 -33.39
N ILE A 48 -3.06 -9.71 -34.09
CA ILE A 48 -3.47 -8.44 -34.68
C ILE A 48 -3.53 -8.65 -36.20
N GLU A 49 -4.70 -8.53 -36.82
CA GLU A 49 -4.91 -8.76 -38.25
C GLU A 49 -4.28 -10.09 -38.72
N SER A 50 -4.48 -11.18 -37.98
CA SER A 50 -3.93 -12.52 -38.22
C SER A 50 -2.40 -12.67 -38.03
N THR A 51 -1.73 -11.64 -37.60
CA THR A 51 -0.30 -11.70 -37.24
C THR A 51 -0.13 -11.86 -35.74
N ARG A 52 0.64 -12.87 -35.32
CA ARG A 52 0.95 -13.09 -33.89
C ARG A 52 1.83 -11.95 -33.38
N VAL A 53 1.46 -11.35 -32.27
CA VAL A 53 2.25 -10.35 -31.54
C VAL A 53 2.44 -10.84 -30.12
N CYS A 54 3.68 -10.93 -29.65
CA CYS A 54 4.00 -11.23 -28.27
C CYS A 54 4.66 -10.01 -27.65
N VAL A 55 4.21 -9.67 -26.42
CA VAL A 55 4.74 -8.57 -25.61
C VAL A 55 5.01 -9.12 -24.22
N GLY A 56 6.25 -9.04 -23.73
CA GLY A 56 6.54 -9.58 -22.40
C GLY A 56 8.02 -9.78 -22.12
N THR A 57 8.32 -10.71 -21.21
CA THR A 57 9.67 -11.00 -20.74
C THR A 57 10.52 -11.73 -21.78
N ARG A 58 11.83 -11.81 -21.49
CA ARG A 58 12.76 -12.60 -22.32
C ARG A 58 12.35 -14.07 -22.38
N GLU A 59 11.90 -14.63 -21.26
CA GLU A 59 11.47 -16.01 -21.14
C GLU A 59 10.28 -16.30 -22.07
N LEU A 60 9.33 -15.37 -22.19
CA LEU A 60 8.23 -15.48 -23.14
C LEU A 60 8.74 -15.52 -24.58
N MET A 61 9.71 -14.67 -24.94
CA MET A 61 10.26 -14.64 -26.30
C MET A 61 10.95 -15.96 -26.63
N ILE A 62 11.74 -16.50 -25.71
CA ILE A 62 12.40 -17.82 -25.88
C ILE A 62 11.36 -18.93 -26.03
N LEU A 63 10.31 -18.94 -25.19
CA LEU A 63 9.21 -19.91 -25.27
C LEU A 63 8.49 -19.88 -26.62
N LYS A 64 8.40 -18.70 -27.23
CA LYS A 64 7.74 -18.49 -28.53
C LYS A 64 8.71 -18.62 -29.73
N GLY A 65 9.94 -19.00 -29.48
CA GLY A 65 10.98 -19.22 -30.53
C GLY A 65 11.50 -17.94 -31.17
N VAL A 66 11.40 -16.81 -30.48
CA VAL A 66 11.91 -15.52 -30.94
C VAL A 66 13.31 -15.32 -30.41
N ASP A 67 14.26 -15.13 -31.32
CA ASP A 67 15.68 -14.86 -31.00
C ASP A 67 15.87 -13.36 -30.75
N ILE A 68 16.40 -13.00 -29.56
CA ILE A 68 16.68 -11.62 -29.18
C ILE A 68 18.19 -11.40 -29.38
N PRO A 69 18.60 -10.40 -30.19
CA PRO A 69 20.00 -10.08 -30.36
C PRO A 69 20.70 -9.75 -29.03
N ASP A 70 21.90 -10.26 -28.81
CA ASP A 70 22.70 -10.03 -27.59
C ASP A 70 22.89 -8.54 -27.28
N ALA A 71 22.99 -7.70 -28.32
CA ALA A 71 23.09 -6.24 -28.17
C ALA A 71 21.84 -5.58 -27.54
N ASP A 72 20.70 -6.25 -27.62
CA ASP A 72 19.42 -5.75 -27.08
C ASP A 72 19.08 -6.31 -25.70
N LEU A 73 19.89 -7.23 -25.18
CA LEU A 73 19.77 -7.68 -23.80
C LEU A 73 20.11 -6.52 -22.86
N SER A 74 19.23 -6.23 -21.94
CA SER A 74 19.38 -5.13 -20.99
C SER A 74 18.95 -5.59 -19.61
N ASP A 75 19.66 -5.11 -18.59
CA ASP A 75 19.23 -5.28 -17.21
C ASP A 75 18.11 -4.31 -16.86
N GLY A 76 17.22 -4.69 -15.95
CA GLY A 76 16.10 -3.88 -15.49
C GLY A 76 14.75 -4.35 -16.01
N TYR A 77 13.75 -3.48 -15.92
CA TYR A 77 12.39 -3.78 -16.41
C TYR A 77 12.32 -3.57 -17.93
N VAL A 78 12.52 -4.64 -18.66
CA VAL A 78 12.50 -4.65 -20.11
C VAL A 78 11.35 -5.48 -20.61
N VAL A 79 10.55 -4.90 -21.51
CA VAL A 79 9.49 -5.60 -22.23
C VAL A 79 9.92 -5.76 -23.67
N TYR A 80 10.00 -7.00 -24.12
CA TYR A 80 10.33 -7.36 -25.48
C TYR A 80 9.07 -7.48 -26.33
N VAL A 81 9.16 -7.10 -27.58
CA VAL A 81 8.04 -7.15 -28.54
C VAL A 81 8.48 -7.96 -29.75
N SER A 82 7.63 -8.90 -30.16
CA SER A 82 7.83 -9.66 -31.40
C SER A 82 6.60 -9.60 -32.29
N VAL A 83 6.83 -9.73 -33.59
CA VAL A 83 5.79 -9.82 -34.63
C VAL A 83 6.05 -11.10 -35.43
N GLY A 84 5.15 -12.04 -35.36
CA GLY A 84 5.38 -13.41 -35.85
C GLY A 84 6.48 -14.08 -35.04
N GLU A 85 7.53 -14.52 -35.72
CA GLU A 85 8.74 -15.13 -35.15
C GLU A 85 9.94 -14.15 -35.10
N GLN A 86 9.70 -12.88 -35.46
CA GLN A 86 10.76 -11.90 -35.54
C GLN A 86 10.73 -10.95 -34.34
N TYR A 87 11.89 -10.70 -33.77
CA TYR A 87 12.07 -9.66 -32.76
C TYR A 87 11.84 -8.28 -33.38
N ALA A 88 10.96 -7.50 -32.78
CA ALA A 88 10.61 -6.16 -33.26
C ALA A 88 11.27 -5.03 -32.46
N GLY A 89 11.69 -5.30 -31.21
CA GLY A 89 12.35 -4.33 -30.36
C GLY A 89 12.02 -4.50 -28.90
N LYS A 90 12.56 -3.60 -28.07
CA LYS A 90 12.33 -3.57 -26.63
C LYS A 90 11.76 -2.23 -26.16
N ILE A 91 11.03 -2.27 -25.07
CA ILE A 91 10.54 -1.11 -24.33
C ILE A 91 11.19 -1.16 -22.94
N LEU A 92 11.93 -0.11 -22.60
CA LEU A 92 12.50 0.03 -21.27
C LEU A 92 11.48 0.72 -20.38
N LEU A 93 11.19 0.11 -19.24
CA LEU A 93 10.34 0.67 -18.21
C LEU A 93 11.22 1.14 -17.05
N GLN A 94 10.93 2.33 -16.57
CA GLN A 94 11.59 2.89 -15.40
C GLN A 94 10.58 3.02 -14.27
N GLU A 95 10.95 2.54 -13.09
CA GLU A 95 10.16 2.82 -11.89
C GLU A 95 10.35 4.28 -11.50
N VAL A 96 9.26 5.00 -11.41
CA VAL A 96 9.24 6.39 -10.93
C VAL A 96 8.54 6.41 -9.58
N VAL A 97 9.20 7.00 -8.60
CA VAL A 97 8.57 7.24 -7.29
C VAL A 97 7.48 8.31 -7.47
N GLN A 98 6.29 8.01 -6.99
CA GLN A 98 5.20 9.01 -7.00
C GLN A 98 5.60 10.21 -6.14
N SER A 99 5.33 11.43 -6.62
CA SER A 99 5.68 12.68 -5.97
C SER A 99 5.17 12.79 -4.52
N ASP A 100 4.06 12.14 -4.24
CA ASP A 100 3.34 12.23 -2.97
C ASP A 100 3.86 11.26 -1.90
N VAL A 101 4.67 10.26 -2.29
CA VAL A 101 5.23 9.28 -1.34
C VAL A 101 6.23 9.93 -0.39
N LYS A 102 7.12 10.78 -0.91
CA LYS A 102 8.14 11.43 -0.08
C LYS A 102 7.59 12.37 1.01
N PRO A 103 6.58 13.22 0.73
CA PRO A 103 5.88 13.98 1.77
C PRO A 103 5.17 13.06 2.78
N ALA A 104 4.48 11.99 2.33
CA ALA A 104 3.80 11.06 3.23
C ALA A 104 4.77 10.35 4.19
N LEU A 105 5.97 9.95 3.72
CA LEU A 105 7.01 9.38 4.58
C LEU A 105 7.54 10.40 5.62
N LYS A 106 7.58 11.70 5.27
CA LYS A 106 7.94 12.74 6.25
C LYS A 106 6.88 12.88 7.33
N GLU A 107 5.60 12.78 6.98
CA GLU A 107 4.50 12.78 7.97
C GLU A 107 4.59 11.57 8.87
N LEU A 108 4.86 10.38 8.35
CA LEU A 108 5.09 9.19 9.17
C LEU A 108 6.23 9.39 10.17
N ARG A 109 7.34 9.99 9.76
CA ARG A 109 8.43 10.31 10.68
C ARG A 109 8.02 11.34 11.74
N ALA A 110 7.20 12.31 11.39
CA ALA A 110 6.66 13.29 12.34
C ALA A 110 5.70 12.65 13.37
N LEU A 111 5.03 11.57 12.99
CA LEU A 111 4.16 10.78 13.87
C LEU A 111 4.92 9.77 14.76
N GLY A 112 6.26 9.71 14.66
CA GLY A 112 7.09 8.88 15.51
C GLY A 112 7.60 7.60 14.86
N VAL A 113 7.45 7.43 13.55
CA VAL A 113 8.09 6.31 12.83
C VAL A 113 9.59 6.57 12.72
N HIS A 114 10.38 5.79 13.44
CA HIS A 114 11.85 5.98 13.54
C HIS A 114 12.59 5.33 12.37
N THR A 115 12.18 4.15 11.95
CA THR A 115 12.87 3.36 10.93
C THR A 115 11.94 3.00 9.78
N ILE A 116 12.38 3.25 8.55
CA ILE A 116 11.66 2.89 7.33
C ILE A 116 12.50 1.93 6.52
N THR A 117 11.99 0.72 6.34
CA THR A 117 12.63 -0.34 5.55
C THR A 117 11.83 -0.57 4.28
N LEU A 118 12.50 -0.59 3.13
CA LEU A 118 11.91 -0.89 1.85
C LEU A 118 12.27 -2.31 1.40
N PHE A 119 11.26 -3.04 0.93
CA PHE A 119 11.42 -4.32 0.26
C PHE A 119 11.08 -4.17 -1.23
N SER A 120 11.94 -4.66 -2.09
CA SER A 120 11.74 -4.63 -3.54
C SER A 120 12.12 -5.96 -4.18
N ASN A 121 11.35 -6.38 -5.18
CA ASN A 121 11.67 -7.55 -6.00
C ASN A 121 12.63 -7.18 -7.16
N ALA A 122 12.89 -5.89 -7.37
CA ALA A 122 13.78 -5.39 -8.42
C ALA A 122 15.28 -5.53 -8.07
N SER A 123 16.13 -5.33 -9.07
CA SER A 123 17.59 -5.34 -8.89
C SER A 123 18.07 -4.08 -8.14
N ASN A 124 19.23 -4.19 -7.48
CA ASN A 124 19.78 -3.18 -6.59
C ASN A 124 19.95 -1.78 -7.23
N ASP A 125 20.30 -1.68 -8.49
CA ASP A 125 20.76 -0.42 -9.09
C ASP A 125 19.62 0.60 -9.28
N SER A 126 18.48 0.18 -9.83
CA SER A 126 17.32 1.06 -10.03
C SER A 126 16.59 1.43 -8.72
N VAL A 127 16.62 0.54 -7.73
CA VAL A 127 15.91 0.74 -6.46
C VAL A 127 16.74 1.56 -5.46
N SER A 128 18.07 1.50 -5.55
CA SER A 128 18.95 2.22 -4.62
C SER A 128 18.83 3.74 -4.74
N GLU A 129 18.62 4.27 -5.94
CA GLU A 129 18.35 5.70 -6.16
C GLU A 129 17.01 6.10 -5.55
N ASN A 130 15.95 5.34 -5.81
CA ASN A 130 14.62 5.55 -5.25
C ASN A 130 14.63 5.50 -3.71
N ALA A 131 15.35 4.53 -3.12
CA ALA A 131 15.47 4.42 -1.67
C ALA A 131 16.17 5.61 -1.03
N LYS A 132 17.23 6.14 -1.67
CA LYS A 132 17.90 7.38 -1.24
C LYS A 132 16.99 8.59 -1.36
N GLU A 133 16.23 8.68 -2.44
CA GLU A 133 15.27 9.76 -2.64
C GLU A 133 14.18 9.75 -1.57
N LEU A 134 13.68 8.57 -1.19
CA LEU A 134 12.69 8.36 -0.15
C LEU A 134 13.26 8.47 1.27
N GLN A 135 14.58 8.56 1.42
CA GLN A 135 15.27 8.59 2.71
C GLN A 135 14.95 7.33 3.56
N ALA A 136 14.88 6.16 2.91
CA ALA A 136 14.73 4.90 3.62
C ALA A 136 16.00 4.56 4.38
N ASP A 137 15.84 3.97 5.57
CA ASP A 137 16.97 3.61 6.43
C ASP A 137 17.58 2.27 6.01
N HIS A 138 16.73 1.36 5.54
CA HIS A 138 17.15 0.04 5.04
C HIS A 138 16.48 -0.28 3.72
N LEU A 139 17.21 -1.00 2.86
CA LEU A 139 16.72 -1.48 1.57
C LEU A 139 17.08 -2.95 1.40
N HIS A 140 16.08 -3.77 1.15
CA HIS A 140 16.22 -5.17 0.79
C HIS A 140 15.70 -5.42 -0.63
N CYS A 141 16.56 -5.93 -1.51
CA CYS A 141 16.24 -6.19 -2.90
C CYS A 141 16.24 -7.69 -3.19
N LYS A 142 15.45 -8.11 -4.18
CA LYS A 142 15.33 -9.52 -4.62
C LYS A 142 14.96 -10.49 -3.48
N CYS A 143 14.20 -10.03 -2.48
CA CYS A 143 13.77 -10.88 -1.38
C CYS A 143 12.66 -11.83 -1.83
N SER A 144 12.83 -13.12 -1.58
CA SER A 144 11.72 -14.08 -1.64
C SER A 144 10.72 -13.82 -0.51
N SER A 145 9.51 -14.38 -0.62
CA SER A 145 8.50 -14.24 0.45
C SER A 145 9.01 -14.80 1.79
N GLU A 146 9.68 -15.96 1.77
CA GLU A 146 10.26 -16.60 2.95
C GLU A 146 11.38 -15.75 3.59
N GLU A 147 12.22 -15.14 2.75
CA GLU A 147 13.31 -14.29 3.23
C GLU A 147 12.77 -12.99 3.84
N LYS A 148 11.72 -12.42 3.25
CA LYS A 148 11.02 -11.26 3.79
C LYS A 148 10.43 -11.54 5.17
N GLU A 149 9.68 -12.65 5.31
CA GLU A 149 9.10 -13.07 6.59
C GLU A 149 10.18 -13.26 7.67
N ARG A 150 11.28 -13.93 7.33
CA ARG A 150 12.41 -14.09 8.24
C ARG A 150 13.02 -12.77 8.68
N LEU A 151 13.17 -11.81 7.76
CA LEU A 151 13.71 -10.48 8.08
C LEU A 151 12.76 -9.69 8.97
N LEU A 152 11.45 -9.76 8.72
CA LEU A 152 10.44 -9.10 9.55
C LEU A 152 10.44 -9.67 10.96
N THR A 153 10.41 -10.99 11.12
CA THR A 153 10.48 -11.66 12.43
C THR A 153 11.77 -11.28 13.19
N GLN A 154 12.92 -11.22 12.51
CA GLN A 154 14.16 -10.78 13.13
C GLN A 154 14.16 -9.30 13.55
N GLN A 155 13.37 -8.46 12.86
CA GLN A 155 13.22 -7.05 13.25
C GLN A 155 12.33 -6.92 14.47
N VAL A 156 11.22 -7.65 14.54
CA VAL A 156 10.34 -7.68 15.72
C VAL A 156 11.11 -8.11 16.98
N GLU A 157 11.97 -9.13 16.87
CA GLU A 157 12.80 -9.58 18.01
C GLU A 157 13.79 -8.51 18.52
N LYS A 158 14.08 -7.47 17.75
CA LYS A 158 15.03 -6.40 18.10
C LYS A 158 14.36 -5.12 18.55
N LEU A 159 13.02 -5.05 18.52
CA LEU A 159 12.29 -3.89 18.96
C LEU A 159 12.41 -3.72 20.47
N ASP A 160 12.48 -2.48 20.92
CA ASP A 160 12.42 -2.11 22.32
C ASP A 160 10.98 -2.21 22.87
N ASP A 161 10.83 -2.31 24.20
CA ASP A 161 9.53 -2.38 24.85
C ASP A 161 8.65 -1.17 24.47
N GLY A 162 7.54 -1.44 23.79
CA GLY A 162 6.57 -0.43 23.35
C GLY A 162 6.75 0.06 21.91
N GLU A 163 7.73 -0.46 21.18
CA GLU A 163 7.83 -0.29 19.73
C GLU A 163 7.02 -1.37 19.01
N LEU A 164 6.48 -1.05 17.83
CA LEU A 164 5.71 -1.95 16.99
C LEU A 164 6.25 -1.92 15.56
N LEU A 165 6.31 -3.08 14.93
CA LEU A 165 6.62 -3.23 13.51
C LEU A 165 5.34 -3.25 12.68
N LEU A 166 5.16 -2.23 11.83
CA LEU A 166 4.08 -2.16 10.86
C LEU A 166 4.60 -2.59 9.49
N TYR A 167 3.96 -3.61 8.90
CA TYR A 167 4.20 -4.03 7.54
C TYR A 167 3.11 -3.49 6.61
N TYR A 168 3.52 -2.75 5.57
CA TYR A 168 2.61 -2.17 4.58
C TYR A 168 2.82 -2.83 3.21
N ASP A 169 1.80 -3.48 2.67
CA ASP A 169 1.84 -4.07 1.33
C ASP A 169 0.72 -3.50 0.44
N ARG A 170 1.10 -3.09 -0.76
CA ARG A 170 0.14 -2.66 -1.81
C ARG A 170 -0.50 -3.85 -2.54
N ARG A 171 -0.01 -5.03 -2.36
CA ARG A 171 -0.53 -6.28 -2.90
C ARG A 171 -0.93 -7.16 -1.75
N CYS A 172 -2.21 -7.13 -1.42
CA CYS A 172 -2.77 -8.19 -0.62
C CYS A 172 -2.71 -9.46 -1.48
N THR A 173 -1.62 -10.20 -1.38
CA THR A 173 -1.61 -11.56 -1.93
C THR A 173 -2.59 -12.38 -1.12
N ALA A 174 -3.45 -13.16 -1.78
CA ALA A 174 -4.55 -13.92 -1.19
C ALA A 174 -4.12 -15.01 -0.16
N HIS A 175 -2.89 -15.04 0.25
CA HIS A 175 -2.34 -15.88 1.32
C HIS A 175 -1.63 -14.99 2.33
N PRO A 176 -2.33 -14.59 3.38
CA PRO A 176 -1.68 -14.08 4.56
C PRO A 176 -1.33 -15.27 5.46
N GLU A 177 -0.24 -15.88 5.23
CA GLU A 177 0.56 -16.30 6.35
C GLU A 177 1.03 -14.99 6.96
N HIS A 178 0.79 -14.78 8.24
CA HIS A 178 1.16 -13.54 8.94
C HIS A 178 2.55 -13.12 8.52
N SER A 179 2.73 -11.85 8.16
CA SER A 179 4.02 -11.35 7.67
C SER A 179 5.15 -11.47 8.70
N GLY A 180 4.83 -11.84 9.93
CA GLY A 180 5.73 -11.80 11.08
C GLY A 180 5.88 -10.42 11.69
N ALA A 181 5.15 -9.42 11.21
CA ALA A 181 5.05 -8.09 11.80
C ALA A 181 3.98 -8.05 12.90
N ASP A 182 4.01 -7.01 13.75
CA ASP A 182 3.00 -6.80 14.79
C ASP A 182 1.68 -6.27 14.23
N LEU A 183 1.74 -5.58 13.08
CA LEU A 183 0.58 -4.99 12.42
C LEU A 183 0.74 -5.09 10.89
N ASP A 184 -0.22 -5.74 10.24
CA ASP A 184 -0.29 -5.87 8.79
C ASP A 184 -1.31 -4.90 8.19
N VAL A 185 -0.84 -4.01 7.32
CA VAL A 185 -1.66 -3.03 6.61
C VAL A 185 -1.64 -3.32 5.12
N CYS A 186 -2.81 -3.56 4.55
CA CYS A 186 -2.99 -3.89 3.15
C CYS A 186 -3.78 -2.82 2.38
N VAL A 187 -3.47 -2.65 1.09
CA VAL A 187 -4.28 -1.82 0.19
C VAL A 187 -5.13 -2.71 -0.69
N ILE A 188 -6.45 -2.56 -0.60
CA ILE A 188 -7.40 -3.31 -1.42
C ILE A 188 -7.69 -2.54 -2.71
N PRO A 189 -7.72 -3.19 -3.90
CA PRO A 189 -8.31 -2.61 -5.10
C PRO A 189 -9.80 -2.31 -4.89
N GLU A 190 -10.30 -1.18 -5.40
CA GLU A 190 -11.70 -0.73 -5.20
C GLU A 190 -12.79 -1.73 -5.65
N GLU A 191 -12.44 -2.72 -6.48
CA GLU A 191 -13.38 -3.70 -7.05
C GLU A 191 -13.19 -5.13 -6.50
N SER A 192 -12.39 -5.32 -5.45
CA SER A 192 -12.09 -6.66 -4.93
C SER A 192 -13.13 -7.09 -3.89
N GLU A 193 -13.85 -8.17 -4.16
CA GLU A 193 -14.73 -8.85 -3.20
C GLU A 193 -13.98 -9.87 -2.33
N GLU A 194 -12.68 -10.02 -2.50
CA GLU A 194 -11.86 -10.99 -1.78
C GLU A 194 -11.67 -10.56 -0.32
N ARG A 195 -11.71 -11.53 0.58
CA ARG A 195 -11.36 -11.31 1.99
C ARG A 195 -9.86 -11.40 2.14
N PHE A 196 -9.27 -10.32 2.65
CA PHE A 196 -7.87 -10.26 3.02
C PHE A 196 -7.73 -10.38 4.54
N ASP A 197 -6.78 -11.18 4.97
CA ASP A 197 -6.49 -11.38 6.40
C ASP A 197 -5.36 -10.41 6.80
N ALA A 198 -5.73 -9.15 6.97
CA ALA A 198 -4.84 -8.09 7.44
C ALA A 198 -5.51 -7.32 8.57
N ASP A 199 -4.72 -6.77 9.48
CA ASP A 199 -5.21 -6.03 10.64
C ASP A 199 -5.90 -4.72 10.23
N ALA A 200 -5.39 -4.07 9.16
CA ALA A 200 -6.00 -2.88 8.60
C ALA A 200 -6.00 -2.92 7.07
N LEU A 201 -7.12 -2.48 6.49
CA LEU A 201 -7.34 -2.46 5.05
C LEU A 201 -7.57 -1.01 4.58
N LEU A 202 -6.69 -0.54 3.68
CA LEU A 202 -6.82 0.77 3.05
C LEU A 202 -7.53 0.62 1.69
N THR A 203 -8.52 1.45 1.43
CA THR A 203 -9.37 1.36 0.23
C THR A 203 -8.81 2.11 -0.97
N SER A 204 -7.72 2.86 -0.81
CA SER A 204 -7.09 3.61 -1.89
C SER A 204 -5.56 3.49 -1.84
N GLN A 205 -4.92 3.71 -2.99
CA GLN A 205 -3.47 3.71 -3.12
C GLN A 205 -2.81 5.06 -2.77
N ASP A 206 -3.57 5.98 -2.18
CA ASP A 206 -3.06 7.29 -1.75
C ASP A 206 -2.04 7.11 -0.61
N PRO A 207 -0.79 7.56 -0.77
CA PRO A 207 0.26 7.40 0.24
C PRO A 207 -0.05 8.08 1.59
N TYR A 208 -0.95 9.08 1.59
CA TYR A 208 -1.33 9.81 2.80
C TYR A 208 -2.29 9.05 3.71
N LEU A 209 -2.97 8.00 3.21
CA LEU A 209 -3.90 7.23 4.03
C LEU A 209 -3.23 6.52 5.20
N LEU A 210 -1.98 6.11 5.06
CA LEU A 210 -1.26 5.46 6.15
C LEU A 210 -0.93 6.43 7.29
N PRO A 211 -0.31 7.62 7.05
CA PRO A 211 -0.16 8.65 8.08
C PRO A 211 -1.49 9.03 8.75
N GLU A 212 -2.55 9.23 7.95
CA GLU A 212 -3.87 9.60 8.43
C GLU A 212 -4.49 8.52 9.34
N ALA A 213 -4.30 7.24 9.00
CA ALA A 213 -4.75 6.12 9.82
C ALA A 213 -4.01 6.08 11.17
N ILE A 214 -2.68 6.26 11.17
CA ILE A 214 -1.87 6.30 12.40
C ILE A 214 -2.27 7.49 13.28
N GLU A 215 -2.44 8.67 12.70
CA GLU A 215 -2.86 9.86 13.43
C GLU A 215 -4.26 9.69 14.05
N THR A 216 -5.19 9.11 13.28
CA THR A 216 -6.54 8.79 13.74
C THR A 216 -6.50 7.81 14.91
N ALA A 217 -5.69 6.74 14.80
CA ALA A 217 -5.53 5.76 15.86
C ALA A 217 -4.98 6.40 17.15
N GLY A 218 -3.95 7.24 17.05
CA GLY A 218 -3.39 7.96 18.19
C GLY A 218 -4.40 8.91 18.86
N TRP A 219 -5.22 9.56 18.07
CA TRP A 219 -6.27 10.44 18.60
C TRP A 219 -7.38 9.67 19.33
N VAL A 220 -7.82 8.54 18.75
CA VAL A 220 -8.79 7.64 19.39
C VAL A 220 -8.23 7.05 20.68
N GLU A 221 -6.96 6.62 20.69
CA GLU A 221 -6.29 6.15 21.90
C GLU A 221 -6.28 7.22 23.00
N GLY A 222 -5.99 8.48 22.65
CA GLY A 222 -6.06 9.62 23.56
C GLY A 222 -7.44 9.76 24.22
N ILE A 223 -8.51 9.69 23.42
CA ILE A 223 -9.89 9.73 23.92
C ILE A 223 -10.17 8.55 24.84
N CYS A 224 -9.78 7.34 24.46
CA CYS A 224 -9.97 6.14 25.30
C CYS A 224 -9.27 6.27 26.64
N ARG A 225 -8.04 6.81 26.67
CA ARG A 225 -7.31 7.06 27.92
C ARG A 225 -7.96 8.11 28.78
N GLU A 226 -8.45 9.21 28.21
CA GLU A 226 -9.23 10.22 28.94
C GLU A 226 -10.47 9.59 29.61
N HIS A 227 -11.21 8.76 28.87
CA HIS A 227 -12.41 8.09 29.39
C HIS A 227 -12.09 7.12 30.52
N LEU A 228 -11.00 6.34 30.39
CA LEU A 228 -10.56 5.43 31.42
C LEU A 228 -10.22 6.16 32.73
N VAL A 229 -9.45 7.27 32.60
CA VAL A 229 -9.05 8.08 33.76
C VAL A 229 -10.26 8.72 34.44
N ILE A 230 -11.18 9.33 33.66
CA ILE A 230 -12.39 9.95 34.21
C ILE A 230 -13.26 8.90 34.89
N GLY A 231 -13.50 7.75 34.23
CA GLY A 231 -14.31 6.67 34.81
C GLY A 231 -13.72 6.12 36.11
N ALA A 232 -12.39 5.92 36.16
CA ALA A 232 -11.71 5.48 37.37
C ALA A 232 -11.82 6.53 38.50
N ALA A 233 -11.59 7.81 38.15
CA ALA A 233 -11.65 8.89 39.13
C ALA A 233 -13.06 9.02 39.76
N VAL A 234 -14.13 8.91 38.97
CA VAL A 234 -15.52 8.92 39.46
C VAL A 234 -15.77 7.75 40.40
N LYS A 235 -15.31 6.55 40.06
CA LYS A 235 -15.45 5.35 40.90
C LYS A 235 -14.72 5.47 42.22
N VAL A 236 -13.49 5.98 42.22
CA VAL A 236 -12.70 6.23 43.43
C VAL A 236 -13.41 7.29 44.29
N LEU A 237 -13.93 8.36 43.71
CA LEU A 237 -14.67 9.40 44.43
C LEU A 237 -15.93 8.83 45.11
N LEU A 238 -16.69 8.00 44.39
CA LEU A 238 -17.89 7.33 44.93
C LEU A 238 -17.56 6.41 46.10
N LEU A 239 -16.46 5.65 46.02
CA LEU A 239 -15.99 4.79 47.11
C LEU A 239 -15.65 5.64 48.36
N VAL A 240 -14.90 6.71 48.22
CA VAL A 240 -14.53 7.61 49.31
C VAL A 240 -15.78 8.24 49.94
N MET A 241 -16.74 8.69 49.12
CA MET A 241 -17.99 9.25 49.62
C MET A 241 -18.85 8.21 50.38
N ALA A 242 -18.82 6.95 49.91
CA ALA A 242 -19.51 5.85 50.57
C ALA A 242 -18.90 5.53 51.95
N GLU A 243 -17.57 5.46 52.05
CA GLU A 243 -16.86 5.25 53.31
C GLU A 243 -17.12 6.38 54.34
N LEU A 244 -17.21 7.61 53.87
CA LEU A 244 -17.51 8.78 54.71
C LEU A 244 -19.00 8.87 55.09
N GLY A 245 -19.85 7.96 54.60
CA GLY A 245 -21.27 7.93 54.90
C GLY A 245 -22.10 9.00 54.15
N TYR A 246 -21.54 9.71 53.19
CA TYR A 246 -22.25 10.75 52.40
C TYR A 246 -22.96 10.18 51.16
N CYS A 247 -22.80 8.90 50.84
CA CYS A 247 -23.34 8.32 49.63
C CYS A 247 -24.38 7.25 49.93
N THR A 248 -25.65 7.50 49.50
CA THR A 248 -26.68 6.46 49.48
C THR A 248 -26.55 5.60 48.21
N LEU A 249 -27.04 4.36 48.26
CA LEU A 249 -26.99 3.43 47.12
C LEU A 249 -27.62 4.04 45.85
N TRP A 250 -28.76 4.71 46.00
CA TRP A 250 -29.43 5.36 44.88
C TRP A 250 -28.64 6.53 44.29
N PHE A 251 -28.02 7.32 45.13
CA PHE A 251 -27.18 8.44 44.70
C PHE A 251 -25.94 7.93 43.94
N ALA A 252 -25.30 6.86 44.45
CA ALA A 252 -24.18 6.21 43.76
C ALA A 252 -24.59 5.69 42.36
N ALA A 253 -25.75 5.02 42.27
CA ALA A 253 -26.24 4.47 41.00
C ALA A 253 -26.56 5.57 39.98
N VAL A 254 -27.17 6.66 40.41
CA VAL A 254 -27.47 7.80 39.51
C VAL A 254 -26.20 8.49 39.03
N LEU A 255 -25.23 8.69 39.92
CA LEU A 255 -23.97 9.37 39.55
C LEU A 255 -23.09 8.50 38.62
N ASP A 256 -23.03 7.19 38.87
CA ASP A 256 -22.34 6.25 38.00
C ASP A 256 -23.01 6.21 36.62
N GLY A 257 -24.32 6.14 36.55
CA GLY A 257 -25.06 6.22 35.28
C GLY A 257 -24.84 7.55 34.53
N ALA A 258 -24.80 8.67 35.25
CA ALA A 258 -24.52 9.97 34.64
C ALA A 258 -23.07 10.06 34.13
N ALA A 259 -22.11 9.44 34.82
CA ALA A 259 -20.73 9.38 34.38
C ALA A 259 -20.61 8.56 33.08
N VAL A 260 -21.27 7.40 32.96
CA VAL A 260 -21.32 6.59 31.76
C VAL A 260 -21.94 7.36 30.58
N LEU A 261 -23.05 8.07 30.80
CA LEU A 261 -23.64 8.92 29.77
C LEU A 261 -22.69 10.07 29.36
N GLY A 262 -22.01 10.67 30.32
CA GLY A 262 -21.01 11.71 30.08
C GLY A 262 -19.86 11.22 29.20
N THR A 263 -19.29 10.05 29.50
CA THR A 263 -18.22 9.44 28.67
C THR A 263 -18.73 9.07 27.29
N LEU A 264 -19.95 8.57 27.14
CA LEU A 264 -20.57 8.29 25.84
C LEU A 264 -20.72 9.56 25.00
N LEU A 265 -21.16 10.67 25.59
CA LEU A 265 -21.26 11.97 24.91
C LEU A 265 -19.88 12.50 24.50
N MET A 266 -18.85 12.29 25.32
CA MET A 266 -17.49 12.65 25.00
C MET A 266 -16.94 11.79 23.84
N ALA A 267 -17.34 10.52 23.74
CA ALA A 267 -16.94 9.63 22.64
C ALA A 267 -17.42 10.12 21.26
N ILE A 268 -18.51 10.90 21.20
CA ILE A 268 -18.98 11.53 19.95
C ILE A 268 -17.93 12.46 19.34
N ARG A 269 -17.02 12.98 20.15
CA ARG A 269 -15.88 13.78 19.66
C ARG A 269 -15.00 12.99 18.69
N ALA A 270 -14.95 11.65 18.80
CA ALA A 270 -14.21 10.80 17.89
C ALA A 270 -14.68 10.93 16.43
N PHE A 271 -15.97 11.16 16.20
CA PHE A 271 -16.53 11.39 14.85
C PHE A 271 -16.22 12.79 14.29
N GLY A 272 -15.69 13.70 15.10
CA GLY A 272 -15.33 15.05 14.66
C GLY A 272 -13.96 15.16 13.97
N PHE A 273 -13.14 14.11 14.03
CA PHE A 273 -11.77 14.09 13.48
C PHE A 273 -11.76 14.28 11.96
N ASP A 274 -12.60 13.57 11.23
CA ASP A 274 -12.72 13.59 9.78
C ASP A 274 -12.97 15.02 9.21
N LYS A 275 -13.78 15.84 9.89
CA LYS A 275 -14.10 17.20 9.43
C LYS A 275 -12.96 18.21 9.52
N GLN A 276 -11.96 17.98 10.38
CA GLN A 276 -10.84 18.91 10.57
C GLN A 276 -9.72 18.63 9.57
N HIS A 277 -9.48 17.36 9.24
CA HIS A 277 -8.39 16.94 8.32
C HIS A 277 -8.72 17.17 6.85
N HIS A 278 -9.95 16.94 6.40
CA HIS A 278 -10.37 17.35 5.05
C HIS A 278 -10.19 18.84 4.77
N ARG A 279 -10.26 19.71 5.78
CA ARG A 279 -10.00 21.16 5.62
C ARG A 279 -8.53 21.47 5.37
N VAL A 280 -7.60 20.72 5.94
CA VAL A 280 -6.15 20.94 5.74
C VAL A 280 -5.73 20.48 4.35
N ARG A 281 -6.31 19.38 3.86
CA ARG A 281 -6.04 18.82 2.54
C ARG A 281 -6.53 19.72 1.38
N ASP A 282 -7.61 20.48 1.59
CA ASP A 282 -8.13 21.43 0.61
C ASP A 282 -7.24 22.71 0.46
N TYR A 283 -6.34 22.96 1.42
CA TYR A 283 -5.40 24.07 1.40
C TYR A 283 -4.01 23.73 0.83
N LEU A 284 -3.71 22.46 0.58
CA LEU A 284 -2.49 22.10 -0.13
C LEU A 284 -2.65 22.48 -1.60
N PRO A 285 -1.75 23.29 -2.17
CA PRO A 285 -1.86 23.69 -3.56
C PRO A 285 -1.82 22.43 -4.42
N LYS A 286 -2.88 22.23 -5.23
CA LYS A 286 -2.88 21.21 -6.28
C LYS A 286 -1.71 21.56 -7.19
N ILE A 287 -0.58 20.89 -7.01
CA ILE A 287 0.55 20.97 -7.93
C ILE A 287 0.02 20.38 -9.24
N LYS A 288 -0.23 21.27 -10.19
CA LYS A 288 -0.54 20.86 -11.56
C LYS A 288 0.67 20.08 -12.06
N SER A 289 0.47 18.81 -12.37
CA SER A 289 1.38 18.04 -13.20
C SER A 289 1.41 18.70 -14.58
N GLU A 290 2.45 19.46 -14.89
CA GLU A 290 2.83 19.77 -16.26
C GLU A 290 3.59 18.61 -16.87
#